data_7a5dcd20a75302df27b1d6f837be13e4
#
_entry.id   7a5dcd20a75302df27b1d6f837be13e4
#
_cell.length_a   1.000
_cell.length_b   1.000
_cell.length_c   1.000
_cell.angle_alpha   90.00
_cell.angle_beta   90.00
_cell.angle_gamma   90.00
#
_symmetry.space_group_name_H-M   'P 1'
#
loop_
_entity.id
_entity.type
_entity.pdbx_description
1 polymer ?
#
loop_
_entity_poly.entity_id
_entity_poly.type
_entity_poly.pdbx_seq_one_letter_code
_entity_poly.pdbx_strand_id
1 'polypeptide(L)'
;LPDLEKTTKNFADFGLIWEPRDIVGGDCYWSIKFEKKIWFGLFDCTGHGVPGAFVSLILLSRLMRSFQEAQNDSERLPSKLLNNLDTTLRESLGQNNSSGLRDDGADGSIIQWELGSSKIVFAGANMPILIQKGGKLSEIKGVRRSLGYRRSKSLSEFKDIAIKINKKSRLFIFTDGVTDEGRELDGLAFGRKRLIDFLSKHEKSSLSSLNQLLKDELDDWRKKKPKRDDITFVSMQPL
;
A
#
# COMPACT_ATOMS: atom_id res chain seq x y z
N LEU A 1 4.69 -13.31 -1.70
CA LEU A 1 4.65 -12.02 -2.40
C LEU A 1 4.71 -12.26 -3.91
N PRO A 2 4.17 -11.35 -4.74
CA PRO A 2 4.26 -11.44 -6.19
C PRO A 2 5.70 -11.47 -6.68
N ASP A 3 5.90 -12.08 -7.86
CA ASP A 3 7.16 -12.01 -8.58
C ASP A 3 7.43 -10.56 -9.02
N LEU A 4 8.49 -9.98 -8.46
CA LEU A 4 8.84 -8.57 -8.68
C LEU A 4 9.19 -8.31 -10.16
N GLU A 5 9.89 -9.24 -10.83
CA GLU A 5 10.25 -9.07 -12.25
C GLU A 5 9.01 -9.03 -13.15
N LYS A 6 8.00 -9.85 -12.84
CA LYS A 6 6.72 -9.80 -13.57
C LYS A 6 5.94 -8.54 -13.27
N THR A 7 6.02 -8.06 -12.03
CA THR A 7 5.34 -6.83 -11.62
C THR A 7 5.94 -5.62 -12.33
N THR A 8 7.26 -5.45 -12.31
CA THR A 8 7.96 -4.29 -12.90
C THR A 8 7.70 -4.12 -14.39
N LYS A 9 7.58 -5.22 -15.16
CA LYS A 9 7.29 -5.18 -16.61
C LYS A 9 5.95 -4.51 -16.98
N ASN A 10 5.09 -4.27 -16.00
CA ASN A 10 3.80 -3.63 -16.20
C ASN A 10 3.85 -2.10 -16.07
N PHE A 11 5.02 -1.53 -15.77
CA PHE A 11 5.24 -0.10 -15.53
C PHE A 11 6.33 0.45 -16.43
N ALA A 12 6.27 1.74 -16.74
CA ALA A 12 7.36 2.44 -17.44
C ALA A 12 8.58 2.59 -16.54
N ASP A 13 8.35 2.83 -15.25
CA ASP A 13 9.38 2.85 -14.20
C ASP A 13 8.72 2.38 -12.89
N PHE A 14 9.47 1.65 -12.07
CA PHE A 14 8.98 1.07 -10.84
C PHE A 14 10.10 0.99 -9.80
N GLY A 15 9.78 1.33 -8.56
CA GLY A 15 10.67 1.16 -7.43
C GLY A 15 9.91 0.60 -6.22
N LEU A 16 10.57 -0.27 -5.47
CA LEU A 16 10.06 -0.86 -4.25
C LEU A 16 11.14 -0.84 -3.17
N ILE A 17 10.80 -0.28 -2.02
CA ILE A 17 11.44 -0.57 -0.74
C ILE A 17 10.48 -1.50 -0.02
N TRP A 18 10.93 -2.67 0.38
CA TRP A 18 10.19 -3.61 1.22
C TRP A 18 11.15 -4.19 2.24
N GLU A 19 11.12 -3.67 3.43
CA GLU A 19 12.04 -3.99 4.51
C GLU A 19 11.27 -4.33 5.78
N PRO A 20 11.02 -5.60 6.03
CA PRO A 20 10.46 -6.01 7.30
C PRO A 20 11.31 -5.53 8.48
N ARG A 21 10.67 -5.21 9.58
CA ARG A 21 11.35 -4.89 10.84
C ARG A 21 12.16 -6.07 11.35
N ASP A 22 11.57 -7.25 11.28
CA ASP A 22 12.15 -8.53 11.67
C ASP A 22 12.50 -9.37 10.42
N ILE A 23 12.62 -10.69 10.53
CA ILE A 23 12.88 -11.58 9.39
C ILE A 23 11.70 -11.62 8.43
N VAL A 24 10.47 -11.51 8.97
CA VAL A 24 9.20 -11.42 8.26
C VAL A 24 8.39 -10.26 8.83
N GLY A 25 7.41 -9.74 8.11
CA GLY A 25 6.64 -8.58 8.53
C GLY A 25 5.15 -8.68 8.22
N GLY A 26 4.40 -7.68 8.69
CA GLY A 26 2.98 -7.47 8.40
C GLY A 26 2.75 -6.81 7.05
N ASP A 27 3.69 -6.01 6.58
CA ASP A 27 3.61 -5.33 5.29
C ASP A 27 3.63 -6.32 4.13
N CYS A 28 2.66 -6.18 3.24
CA CYS A 28 2.63 -6.99 2.04
C CYS A 28 2.09 -6.21 0.84
N TYR A 29 2.55 -6.58 -0.34
CA TYR A 29 2.04 -6.06 -1.59
C TYR A 29 1.48 -7.18 -2.46
N TRP A 30 0.58 -6.81 -3.36
CA TRP A 30 -0.08 -7.70 -4.29
C TRP A 30 -0.11 -7.05 -5.67
N SER A 31 0.12 -7.83 -6.71
CA SER A 31 0.03 -7.36 -8.09
C SER A 31 -0.47 -8.45 -9.00
N ILE A 32 -1.38 -8.12 -9.88
CA ILE A 32 -1.87 -9.02 -10.92
C ILE A 32 -2.14 -8.24 -12.21
N LYS A 33 -1.79 -8.87 -13.33
CA LYS A 33 -2.22 -8.46 -14.67
C LYS A 33 -3.24 -9.46 -15.16
N PHE A 34 -4.40 -8.98 -15.51
CA PHE A 34 -5.45 -9.76 -16.14
C PHE A 34 -5.94 -9.01 -17.38
N GLU A 35 -5.81 -9.65 -18.53
CA GLU A 35 -6.05 -9.03 -19.85
C GLU A 35 -5.20 -7.75 -20.04
N LYS A 36 -5.86 -6.61 -20.27
CA LYS A 36 -5.22 -5.29 -20.43
C LYS A 36 -5.18 -4.47 -19.16
N LYS A 37 -5.69 -5.02 -18.04
CA LYS A 37 -5.76 -4.32 -16.77
C LYS A 37 -4.73 -4.84 -15.78
N ILE A 38 -4.26 -3.95 -14.95
CA ILE A 38 -3.28 -4.22 -13.91
C ILE A 38 -3.86 -3.74 -12.60
N TRP A 39 -3.72 -4.56 -11.58
CA TRP A 39 -4.01 -4.21 -10.19
C TRP A 39 -2.72 -4.23 -9.39
N PHE A 40 -2.61 -3.29 -8.51
CA PHE A 40 -1.55 -3.25 -7.50
C PHE A 40 -2.16 -2.87 -6.16
N GLY A 41 -1.85 -3.63 -5.11
CA GLY A 41 -2.26 -3.38 -3.74
C GLY A 41 -1.06 -3.33 -2.80
N LEU A 42 -1.10 -2.43 -1.83
CA LEU A 42 -0.20 -2.38 -0.68
C LEU A 42 -1.03 -2.44 0.58
N PHE A 43 -0.58 -3.23 1.55
CA PHE A 43 -1.27 -3.45 2.83
C PHE A 43 -0.26 -3.44 3.97
N ASP A 44 -0.65 -2.78 5.04
CA ASP A 44 0.01 -2.69 6.32
C ASP A 44 -0.85 -3.45 7.34
N CYS A 45 -0.42 -4.63 7.74
CA CYS A 45 -1.18 -5.51 8.64
C CYS A 45 -0.78 -5.28 10.09
N THR A 46 -1.74 -5.44 11.00
CA THR A 46 -1.50 -5.30 12.44
C THR A 46 -0.35 -6.16 12.92
N GLY A 47 0.65 -5.49 13.51
CA GLY A 47 1.81 -6.13 14.12
C GLY A 47 2.91 -6.47 13.13
N HIS A 48 4.10 -6.69 13.66
CA HIS A 48 5.33 -7.01 12.92
C HIS A 48 5.81 -8.41 13.23
N GLY A 49 6.82 -8.89 12.54
CA GLY A 49 7.38 -10.22 12.73
C GLY A 49 6.38 -11.33 12.40
N VAL A 50 6.46 -12.45 13.11
CA VAL A 50 5.64 -13.63 12.83
C VAL A 50 4.13 -13.38 12.96
N PRO A 51 3.62 -12.69 13.99
CA PRO A 51 2.19 -12.38 14.08
C PRO A 51 1.68 -11.56 12.89
N GLY A 52 2.39 -10.50 12.49
CA GLY A 52 2.05 -9.70 11.33
C GLY A 52 2.06 -10.51 10.02
N ALA A 53 3.07 -11.37 9.85
CA ALA A 53 3.19 -12.24 8.69
C ALA A 53 2.01 -13.23 8.55
N PHE A 54 1.43 -13.71 9.65
CA PHE A 54 0.21 -14.53 9.58
C PHE A 54 -1.00 -13.73 9.09
N VAL A 55 -1.16 -12.49 9.57
CA VAL A 55 -2.26 -11.62 9.10
C VAL A 55 -2.10 -11.31 7.62
N SER A 56 -0.88 -10.96 7.17
CA SER A 56 -0.59 -10.67 5.77
C SER A 56 -0.82 -11.87 4.84
N LEU A 57 -0.46 -13.09 5.29
CA LEU A 57 -0.72 -14.31 4.54
C LEU A 57 -2.23 -14.59 4.37
N ILE A 58 -3.01 -14.44 5.44
CA ILE A 58 -4.47 -14.57 5.39
C ILE A 58 -5.06 -13.53 4.45
N LEU A 59 -4.64 -12.26 4.58
CA LEU A 59 -5.10 -11.15 3.75
C LEU A 59 -4.86 -11.43 2.27
N LEU A 60 -3.63 -11.77 1.89
CA LEU A 60 -3.26 -12.05 0.50
C LEU A 60 -4.05 -13.26 -0.06
N SER A 61 -4.24 -14.30 0.73
CA SER A 61 -5.04 -15.47 0.34
C SER A 61 -6.49 -15.07 0.05
N ARG A 62 -7.11 -14.25 0.92
CA ARG A 62 -8.48 -13.77 0.75
C ARG A 62 -8.64 -12.81 -0.44
N LEU A 63 -7.67 -11.92 -0.63
CA LEU A 63 -7.66 -11.00 -1.77
C LEU A 63 -7.55 -11.75 -3.09
N MET A 64 -6.62 -12.71 -3.18
CA MET A 64 -6.44 -13.51 -4.39
C MET A 64 -7.70 -14.31 -4.72
N ARG A 65 -8.30 -14.94 -3.72
CA ARG A 65 -9.55 -15.68 -3.88
C ARG A 65 -10.68 -14.76 -4.36
N SER A 66 -10.87 -13.62 -3.74
CA SER A 66 -11.86 -12.62 -4.13
C SER A 66 -11.70 -12.17 -5.60
N PHE A 67 -10.45 -11.97 -6.02
CA PHE A 67 -10.14 -11.60 -7.40
C PHE A 67 -10.46 -12.74 -8.40
N GLN A 68 -10.16 -13.98 -8.05
CA GLN A 68 -10.39 -15.16 -8.90
C GLN A 68 -11.88 -15.52 -9.01
N GLU A 69 -12.64 -15.38 -7.94
CA GLU A 69 -14.08 -15.69 -7.91
C GLU A 69 -14.93 -14.61 -8.59
N ALA A 70 -14.40 -13.41 -8.80
CA ALA A 70 -15.10 -12.34 -9.49
C ALA A 70 -15.42 -12.70 -10.94
N GLN A 71 -16.71 -12.64 -11.31
CA GLN A 71 -17.19 -13.07 -12.62
C GLN A 71 -17.05 -12.01 -13.72
N ASN A 72 -16.93 -10.74 -13.31
CA ASN A 72 -16.85 -9.60 -14.22
C ASN A 72 -15.99 -8.48 -13.66
N ASP A 73 -15.69 -7.49 -14.51
CA ASP A 73 -14.82 -6.37 -14.18
C ASP A 73 -15.38 -5.45 -13.08
N SER A 74 -16.70 -5.38 -12.95
CA SER A 74 -17.32 -4.54 -11.91
C SER A 74 -17.11 -5.11 -10.51
N GLU A 75 -16.93 -6.41 -10.39
CA GLU A 75 -16.60 -7.07 -9.12
C GLU A 75 -15.11 -6.96 -8.78
N ARG A 76 -14.25 -6.73 -9.80
CA ARG A 76 -12.80 -6.50 -9.63
C ARG A 76 -12.43 -5.04 -9.41
N LEU A 77 -13.41 -4.14 -9.25
CA LEU A 77 -13.12 -2.75 -8.87
C LEU A 77 -12.40 -2.69 -7.52
N PRO A 78 -11.42 -1.80 -7.34
CA PRO A 78 -10.66 -1.67 -6.10
C PRO A 78 -11.53 -1.60 -4.85
N SER A 79 -12.62 -0.82 -4.88
CA SER A 79 -13.55 -0.71 -3.75
C SER A 79 -14.27 -2.03 -3.44
N LYS A 80 -14.65 -2.79 -4.46
CA LYS A 80 -15.33 -4.08 -4.29
C LYS A 80 -14.39 -5.12 -3.69
N LEU A 81 -13.14 -5.16 -4.17
CA LEU A 81 -12.12 -6.02 -3.60
C LEU A 81 -11.85 -5.68 -2.13
N LEU A 82 -11.74 -4.38 -1.76
CA LEU A 82 -11.54 -3.97 -0.37
C LEU A 82 -12.76 -4.28 0.51
N ASN A 83 -14.00 -4.08 0.03
CA ASN A 83 -15.21 -4.40 0.80
C ASN A 83 -15.34 -5.90 1.06
N ASN A 84 -15.05 -6.74 0.06
CA ASN A 84 -15.04 -8.19 0.23
C ASN A 84 -13.90 -8.63 1.15
N LEU A 85 -12.70 -8.06 0.97
CA LEU A 85 -11.55 -8.35 1.81
C LEU A 85 -11.81 -8.01 3.28
N ASP A 86 -12.42 -6.85 3.58
CA ASP A 86 -12.80 -6.46 4.94
C ASP A 86 -13.68 -7.52 5.63
N THR A 87 -14.68 -8.01 4.90
CA THR A 87 -15.60 -9.03 5.43
C THR A 87 -14.89 -10.37 5.64
N THR A 88 -14.19 -10.86 4.61
CA THR A 88 -13.57 -12.19 4.64
C THR A 88 -12.34 -12.24 5.55
N LEU A 89 -11.61 -11.14 5.72
CA LEU A 89 -10.53 -11.02 6.68
C LEU A 89 -11.06 -11.08 8.12
N ARG A 90 -12.13 -10.32 8.43
CA ARG A 90 -12.78 -10.33 9.74
C ARG A 90 -13.29 -11.72 10.11
N GLU A 91 -13.90 -12.43 9.15
CA GLU A 91 -14.35 -13.81 9.34
C GLU A 91 -13.17 -14.75 9.62
N SER A 92 -12.09 -14.64 8.85
CA SER A 92 -10.91 -15.50 8.98
C SER A 92 -10.18 -15.31 10.30
N LEU A 93 -10.21 -14.08 10.85
CA LEU A 93 -9.64 -13.73 12.14
C LEU A 93 -10.59 -14.02 13.32
N GLY A 94 -11.79 -14.56 13.06
CA GLY A 94 -12.80 -14.83 14.09
C GLY A 94 -13.36 -13.59 14.77
N GLN A 95 -13.36 -12.45 14.05
CA GLN A 95 -13.69 -11.11 14.59
C GLN A 95 -15.13 -10.66 14.30
N ASN A 96 -16.02 -11.58 13.93
CA ASN A 96 -17.43 -11.29 13.71
C ASN A 96 -18.22 -11.04 15.00
N ASN A 97 -17.76 -11.57 16.13
CA ASN A 97 -18.40 -11.45 17.43
C ASN A 97 -17.71 -10.39 18.29
N SER A 98 -18.47 -9.74 19.18
CA SER A 98 -17.99 -8.66 20.06
C SER A 98 -17.04 -9.13 21.19
N SER A 99 -16.94 -10.44 21.41
CA SER A 99 -16.10 -11.03 22.47
C SER A 99 -14.80 -11.62 21.91
N GLY A 100 -13.70 -10.95 22.08
CA GLY A 100 -12.38 -11.48 21.71
C GLY A 100 -11.26 -10.56 22.22
N LEU A 101 -10.12 -11.17 22.59
CA LEU A 101 -8.96 -10.49 23.19
C LEU A 101 -8.12 -9.71 22.17
N ARG A 102 -8.24 -10.00 20.88
CA ARG A 102 -7.49 -9.36 19.78
C ARG A 102 -8.43 -8.70 18.80
N ASP A 103 -7.96 -7.62 18.19
CA ASP A 103 -8.63 -6.87 17.13
C ASP A 103 -7.58 -6.55 16.08
N ASP A 104 -7.31 -7.51 15.19
CA ASP A 104 -6.29 -7.45 14.15
C ASP A 104 -6.92 -7.07 12.80
N GLY A 105 -6.15 -6.42 11.94
CA GLY A 105 -6.63 -5.98 10.65
C GLY A 105 -5.52 -5.44 9.78
N ALA A 106 -5.89 -4.56 8.85
CA ALA A 106 -4.92 -3.91 7.99
C ALA A 106 -5.40 -2.54 7.51
N ASP A 107 -4.46 -1.64 7.27
CA ASP A 107 -4.63 -0.51 6.39
C ASP A 107 -4.13 -0.91 4.99
N GLY A 108 -4.69 -0.31 3.94
CA GLY A 108 -4.22 -0.67 2.61
C GLY A 108 -4.92 0.06 1.49
N SER A 109 -4.40 -0.09 0.30
CA SER A 109 -4.99 0.50 -0.88
C SER A 109 -4.78 -0.38 -2.11
N ILE A 110 -5.72 -0.28 -3.03
CA ILE A 110 -5.66 -0.93 -4.33
C ILE A 110 -5.80 0.12 -5.43
N ILE A 111 -4.93 0.04 -6.43
CA ILE A 111 -5.06 0.75 -7.70
C ILE A 111 -5.32 -0.23 -8.82
N GLN A 112 -6.11 0.21 -9.78
CA GLN A 112 -6.36 -0.49 -11.04
C GLN A 112 -6.15 0.49 -12.18
N TRP A 113 -5.48 0.05 -13.25
CA TRP A 113 -5.47 0.81 -14.50
C TRP A 113 -5.46 -0.11 -15.71
N GLU A 114 -5.99 0.39 -16.79
CA GLU A 114 -5.94 -0.27 -18.09
C GLU A 114 -4.75 0.28 -18.88
N LEU A 115 -3.97 -0.61 -19.48
CA LEU A 115 -2.80 -0.25 -20.27
C LEU A 115 -3.18 0.74 -21.39
N GLY A 116 -2.45 1.86 -21.45
CA GLY A 116 -2.72 2.94 -22.40
C GLY A 116 -3.82 3.92 -21.95
N SER A 117 -4.50 3.66 -20.84
CA SER A 117 -5.51 4.60 -20.32
C SER A 117 -4.85 5.81 -19.63
N SER A 118 -5.50 6.96 -19.77
CA SER A 118 -5.16 8.19 -19.02
C SER A 118 -5.84 8.29 -17.65
N LYS A 119 -6.37 7.17 -17.16
CA LYS A 119 -7.08 7.10 -15.86
C LYS A 119 -6.66 5.86 -15.10
N ILE A 120 -6.58 5.99 -13.79
CA ILE A 120 -6.53 4.90 -12.83
C ILE A 120 -7.76 4.95 -11.94
N VAL A 121 -8.12 3.82 -11.35
CA VAL A 121 -9.12 3.72 -10.29
C VAL A 121 -8.38 3.37 -9.00
N PHE A 122 -8.68 4.10 -7.95
CA PHE A 122 -8.06 3.96 -6.63
C PHE A 122 -9.13 3.73 -5.57
N ALA A 123 -8.88 2.83 -4.65
CA ALA A 123 -9.60 2.76 -3.39
C ALA A 123 -8.59 2.54 -2.24
N GLY A 124 -8.79 3.24 -1.13
CA GLY A 124 -7.93 3.15 0.04
C GLY A 124 -8.73 2.92 1.32
N ALA A 125 -8.23 2.02 2.13
CA ALA A 125 -8.64 1.76 3.49
C ALA A 125 -7.60 2.39 4.42
N ASN A 126 -7.86 3.60 4.90
CA ASN A 126 -6.97 4.42 5.73
C ASN A 126 -5.57 4.72 5.12
N MET A 127 -5.27 4.21 3.94
CA MET A 127 -4.03 4.42 3.21
C MET A 127 -4.27 5.32 1.98
N PRO A 128 -3.59 6.49 1.90
CA PRO A 128 -3.70 7.40 0.77
C PRO A 128 -2.74 7.02 -0.36
N ILE A 129 -2.96 7.64 -1.54
CA ILE A 129 -2.00 7.66 -2.63
C ILE A 129 -1.48 9.09 -2.86
N LEU A 130 -0.18 9.24 -3.08
CA LEU A 130 0.42 10.48 -3.54
C LEU A 130 0.62 10.42 -5.06
N ILE A 131 0.34 11.53 -5.72
CA ILE A 131 0.46 11.65 -7.18
C ILE A 131 1.28 12.88 -7.52
N GLN A 132 2.35 12.66 -8.27
CA GLN A 132 3.19 13.74 -8.78
C GLN A 132 2.94 13.94 -10.28
N LYS A 133 2.61 15.18 -10.66
CA LYS A 133 2.38 15.62 -12.05
C LYS A 133 2.97 17.00 -12.27
N GLY A 134 3.89 17.11 -13.24
CA GLY A 134 4.51 18.39 -13.58
C GLY A 134 5.08 19.12 -12.37
N GLY A 135 5.80 18.38 -11.51
CA GLY A 135 6.39 18.91 -10.28
C GLY A 135 5.44 19.07 -9.10
N LYS A 136 4.13 19.04 -9.32
CA LYS A 136 3.15 19.20 -8.25
C LYS A 136 2.78 17.85 -7.65
N LEU A 137 2.98 17.71 -6.34
CA LEU A 137 2.54 16.57 -5.55
C LEU A 137 1.14 16.83 -4.99
N SER A 138 0.25 15.87 -5.11
CA SER A 138 -1.10 15.89 -4.55
C SER A 138 -1.40 14.58 -3.84
N GLU A 139 -2.20 14.66 -2.77
CA GLU A 139 -2.66 13.51 -2.01
C GLU A 139 -4.12 13.23 -2.32
N ILE A 140 -4.43 11.94 -2.51
CA ILE A 140 -5.80 11.45 -2.56
C ILE A 140 -6.00 10.48 -1.41
N LYS A 141 -6.90 10.84 -0.51
CA LYS A 141 -7.20 10.06 0.69
C LYS A 141 -8.17 8.93 0.37
N GLY A 142 -7.93 7.77 0.97
CA GLY A 142 -8.92 6.71 1.06
C GLY A 142 -10.02 7.00 2.09
N VAL A 143 -10.89 6.03 2.30
CA VAL A 143 -11.87 6.06 3.39
C VAL A 143 -11.14 5.88 4.72
N ARG A 144 -11.50 6.69 5.74
CA ARG A 144 -10.95 6.57 7.10
C ARG A 144 -11.54 5.36 7.81
N ARG A 145 -11.21 4.20 7.32
CA ARG A 145 -11.63 2.90 7.82
C ARG A 145 -10.57 1.88 7.45
N SER A 146 -10.14 1.08 8.41
CA SER A 146 -9.25 -0.06 8.22
C SER A 146 -10.04 -1.33 7.87
N LEU A 147 -9.33 -2.37 7.44
CA LEU A 147 -9.87 -3.67 7.03
C LEU A 147 -9.85 -4.66 8.21
N GLY A 148 -10.87 -5.50 8.32
CA GLY A 148 -10.86 -6.68 9.20
C GLY A 148 -11.20 -6.42 10.66
N TYR A 149 -11.04 -5.21 11.17
CA TYR A 149 -11.31 -4.88 12.57
C TYR A 149 -12.79 -4.99 12.92
N ARG A 150 -13.08 -5.46 14.14
CA ARG A 150 -14.48 -5.57 14.66
C ARG A 150 -15.23 -4.26 14.61
N ARG A 151 -14.59 -3.16 15.07
CA ARG A 151 -15.14 -1.81 15.10
C ARG A 151 -15.41 -1.22 13.72
N SER A 152 -14.81 -1.78 12.67
CA SER A 152 -14.99 -1.29 11.30
C SER A 152 -16.27 -1.78 10.63
N LYS A 153 -16.99 -2.76 11.23
CA LYS A 153 -18.16 -3.42 10.64
C LYS A 153 -19.31 -2.47 10.31
N SER A 154 -19.50 -1.39 11.07
CA SER A 154 -20.60 -0.44 10.94
C SER A 154 -20.25 0.84 10.16
N LEU A 155 -19.03 0.93 9.63
CA LEU A 155 -18.58 2.13 8.93
C LEU A 155 -18.96 2.10 7.44
N SER A 156 -18.82 3.26 6.77
CA SER A 156 -19.13 3.43 5.35
C SER A 156 -18.30 2.50 4.46
N GLU A 157 -18.86 2.06 3.34
CA GLU A 157 -18.16 1.25 2.33
C GLU A 157 -16.98 2.00 1.72
N PHE A 158 -15.98 1.22 1.25
CA PHE A 158 -14.90 1.76 0.43
C PHE A 158 -15.44 2.21 -0.92
N LYS A 159 -14.82 3.26 -1.47
CA LYS A 159 -15.29 3.90 -2.72
C LYS A 159 -14.15 3.99 -3.73
N ASP A 160 -14.51 3.82 -5.00
CA ASP A 160 -13.60 4.04 -6.11
C ASP A 160 -13.44 5.54 -6.39
N ILE A 161 -12.21 5.96 -6.60
CA ILE A 161 -11.86 7.31 -7.00
C ILE A 161 -11.14 7.23 -8.34
N ALA A 162 -11.76 7.78 -9.38
CA ALA A 162 -11.16 7.88 -10.70
C ALA A 162 -10.16 9.05 -10.75
N ILE A 163 -8.92 8.76 -11.12
CA ILE A 163 -7.83 9.72 -11.12
C ILE A 163 -7.27 9.84 -12.54
N LYS A 164 -7.26 11.04 -13.09
CA LYS A 164 -6.61 11.30 -14.38
C LYS A 164 -5.09 11.26 -14.19
N ILE A 165 -4.41 10.56 -15.08
CA ILE A 165 -2.95 10.46 -15.12
C ILE A 165 -2.44 10.76 -16.54
N ASN A 166 -1.13 10.90 -16.69
CA ASN A 166 -0.43 10.90 -17.98
C ASN A 166 0.85 10.06 -17.86
N LYS A 167 1.54 9.83 -18.95
CA LYS A 167 2.76 9.01 -19.00
C LYS A 167 3.90 9.49 -18.10
N LYS A 168 3.87 10.76 -17.64
CA LYS A 168 4.86 11.34 -16.72
C LYS A 168 4.35 11.39 -15.28
N SER A 169 3.13 10.90 -15.02
CA SER A 169 2.60 10.85 -13.66
C SER A 169 3.31 9.80 -12.85
N ARG A 170 3.73 10.16 -11.64
CA ARG A 170 4.36 9.23 -10.68
C ARG A 170 3.41 9.03 -9.52
N LEU A 171 3.25 7.80 -9.12
CA LEU A 171 2.33 7.35 -8.07
C LEU A 171 3.16 6.80 -6.91
N PHE A 172 2.82 7.17 -5.68
CA PHE A 172 3.51 6.68 -4.49
C PHE A 172 2.50 6.18 -3.47
N ILE A 173 2.73 4.97 -2.96
CA ILE A 173 1.96 4.37 -1.87
C ILE A 173 2.98 3.86 -0.85
N PHE A 174 2.70 4.01 0.43
CA PHE A 174 3.63 3.62 1.49
C PHE A 174 2.90 3.30 2.78
N THR A 175 3.53 2.47 3.61
CA THR A 175 3.08 2.14 4.97
C THR A 175 3.59 3.19 5.97
N ASP A 176 3.02 3.22 7.15
CA ASP A 176 3.35 4.22 8.17
C ASP A 176 4.80 4.11 8.67
N GLY A 177 5.42 2.92 8.60
CA GLY A 177 6.83 2.74 8.93
C GLY A 177 7.79 3.67 8.20
N VAL A 178 7.42 4.16 6.99
CA VAL A 178 8.21 5.18 6.28
C VAL A 178 8.17 6.53 7.01
N THR A 179 7.03 6.93 7.52
CA THR A 179 6.84 8.22 8.19
C THR A 179 7.14 8.18 9.68
N ASP A 180 6.98 7.03 10.30
CA ASP A 180 7.12 6.84 11.74
C ASP A 180 8.53 6.42 12.15
N GLU A 181 9.43 6.21 11.15
CA GLU A 181 10.84 5.90 11.42
C GLU A 181 11.49 6.95 12.32
N GLY A 182 12.11 6.49 13.40
CA GLY A 182 12.56 7.33 14.48
C GLY A 182 14.01 7.79 14.36
N ARG A 183 14.25 9.10 14.52
CA ARG A 183 15.59 9.67 14.55
C ARG A 183 16.42 9.10 15.73
N GLU A 184 17.72 8.85 15.49
CA GLU A 184 18.62 8.29 16.50
C GLU A 184 18.69 9.16 17.77
N LEU A 185 18.78 10.45 17.62
CA LEU A 185 19.07 11.38 18.73
C LEU A 185 17.91 11.46 19.74
N ASP A 186 16.68 11.66 19.26
CA ASP A 186 15.52 11.98 20.11
C ASP A 186 14.26 11.18 19.77
N GLY A 187 14.36 10.27 18.81
CA GLY A 187 13.22 9.44 18.37
C GLY A 187 12.16 10.19 17.59
N LEU A 188 12.42 11.43 17.15
CA LEU A 188 11.50 12.19 16.31
C LEU A 188 11.18 11.40 15.04
N ALA A 189 9.91 11.26 14.69
CA ALA A 189 9.48 10.60 13.47
C ALA A 189 9.99 11.34 12.22
N PHE A 190 10.35 10.60 11.16
CA PHE A 190 10.72 11.17 9.86
C PHE A 190 9.64 12.13 9.39
N GLY A 191 8.43 11.66 9.42
CA GLY A 191 7.22 12.46 9.24
C GLY A 191 6.89 12.74 7.78
N ARG A 192 5.61 12.90 7.55
CA ARG A 192 5.02 13.08 6.21
C ARG A 192 5.55 14.32 5.48
N LYS A 193 5.82 15.41 6.20
CA LYS A 193 6.35 16.63 5.58
C LYS A 193 7.70 16.39 4.92
N ARG A 194 8.63 15.72 5.62
CA ARG A 194 9.96 15.40 5.05
C ARG A 194 9.85 14.49 3.84
N LEU A 195 8.96 13.50 3.89
CA LEU A 195 8.71 12.64 2.73
C LEU A 195 8.24 13.45 1.52
N ILE A 196 7.30 14.37 1.70
CA ILE A 196 6.80 15.26 0.62
C ILE A 196 7.91 16.15 0.08
N ASP A 197 8.71 16.77 0.95
CA ASP A 197 9.83 17.62 0.58
C ASP A 197 10.90 16.81 -0.19
N PHE A 198 11.20 15.59 0.28
CA PHE A 198 12.11 14.65 -0.38
C PHE A 198 11.62 14.28 -1.80
N LEU A 199 10.37 13.87 -1.95
CA LEU A 199 9.79 13.51 -3.25
C LEU A 199 9.80 14.69 -4.23
N SER A 200 9.57 15.91 -3.74
CA SER A 200 9.60 17.12 -4.54
C SER A 200 11.03 17.45 -5.00
N LYS A 201 12.02 17.29 -4.13
CA LYS A 201 13.44 17.50 -4.43
C LYS A 201 13.97 16.55 -5.50
N HIS A 202 13.50 15.29 -5.47
CA HIS A 202 13.94 14.21 -6.36
C HIS A 202 12.99 13.93 -7.52
N GLU A 203 12.25 14.93 -7.96
CA GLU A 203 11.27 14.82 -9.06
C GLU A 203 11.85 14.26 -10.37
N LYS A 204 13.12 14.56 -10.67
CA LYS A 204 13.78 14.17 -11.93
C LYS A 204 14.51 12.82 -11.86
N SER A 205 14.65 12.23 -10.69
CA SER A 205 15.31 10.94 -10.52
C SER A 205 14.46 9.80 -11.10
N SER A 206 15.08 8.72 -11.61
CA SER A 206 14.36 7.48 -11.89
C SER A 206 13.74 6.95 -10.60
N LEU A 207 12.67 6.15 -10.68
CA LEU A 207 12.01 5.64 -9.49
C LEU A 207 12.89 4.67 -8.69
N SER A 208 13.72 3.88 -9.38
CA SER A 208 14.71 3.03 -8.72
C SER A 208 15.74 3.84 -7.94
N SER A 209 16.31 4.91 -8.55
CA SER A 209 17.25 5.80 -7.87
C SER A 209 16.57 6.57 -6.72
N LEU A 210 15.34 7.03 -6.90
CA LEU A 210 14.56 7.71 -5.85
C LEU A 210 14.35 6.81 -4.64
N ASN A 211 14.00 5.53 -4.86
CA ASN A 211 13.81 4.57 -3.78
C ASN A 211 15.12 4.29 -3.04
N GLN A 212 16.24 4.17 -3.75
CA GLN A 212 17.53 4.01 -3.08
C GLN A 212 17.90 5.23 -2.24
N LEU A 213 17.73 6.44 -2.79
CA LEU A 213 17.95 7.68 -2.04
C LEU A 213 17.04 7.82 -0.82
N LEU A 214 15.77 7.41 -0.93
CA LEU A 214 14.86 7.42 0.22
C LEU A 214 15.30 6.42 1.29
N LYS A 215 15.73 5.24 0.88
CA LYS A 215 16.27 4.24 1.80
C LYS A 215 17.48 4.78 2.53
N ASP A 216 18.43 5.37 1.81
CA ASP A 216 19.65 5.96 2.39
C ASP A 216 19.30 7.09 3.38
N GLU A 217 18.33 7.95 3.05
CA GLU A 217 17.83 9.04 3.91
C GLU A 217 17.19 8.50 5.21
N LEU A 218 16.38 7.42 5.11
CA LEU A 218 15.78 6.76 6.28
C LEU A 218 16.85 6.06 7.14
N ASP A 219 17.82 5.41 6.53
CA ASP A 219 18.93 4.77 7.23
C ASP A 219 19.80 5.82 7.96
N ASP A 220 20.08 6.95 7.33
CA ASP A 220 20.81 8.08 7.95
C ASP A 220 19.99 8.73 9.08
N TRP A 221 18.67 8.76 8.95
CA TRP A 221 17.76 9.27 9.99
C TRP A 221 17.77 8.39 11.23
N ARG A 222 17.63 7.08 11.03
CA ARG A 222 17.59 6.06 12.07
C ARG A 222 18.96 5.75 12.64
N LYS A 223 20.00 5.73 11.78
CA LYS A 223 21.37 5.29 12.08
C LYS A 223 21.40 3.89 12.71
N LYS A 224 21.88 3.80 13.97
CA LYS A 224 22.06 2.51 14.68
C LYS A 224 20.81 2.00 15.41
N LYS A 225 19.71 2.77 15.45
CA LYS A 225 18.48 2.28 16.08
C LYS A 225 17.84 1.17 15.28
N PRO A 226 17.19 0.20 15.93
CA PRO A 226 16.35 -0.77 15.23
C PRO A 226 15.17 -0.04 14.56
N LYS A 227 14.68 -0.61 13.47
CA LYS A 227 13.44 -0.15 12.83
C LYS A 227 12.29 -0.16 13.82
N ARG A 228 11.40 0.82 13.73
CA ARG A 228 10.18 0.88 14.56
C ARG A 228 9.14 -0.09 14.06
N ASP A 229 8.98 -0.17 12.76
CA ASP A 229 8.01 -1.01 12.08
C ASP A 229 8.54 -1.51 10.74
N ASP A 230 7.75 -2.28 10.03
CA ASP A 230 7.99 -2.66 8.65
C ASP A 230 7.99 -1.41 7.76
N ILE A 231 8.91 -1.30 6.82
CA ILE A 231 9.03 -0.15 5.92
C ILE A 231 8.71 -0.60 4.51
N THR A 232 7.62 -0.11 3.95
CA THR A 232 7.29 -0.34 2.55
C THR A 232 6.97 0.97 1.84
N PHE A 233 7.70 1.22 0.75
CA PHE A 233 7.47 2.36 -0.14
C PHE A 233 7.48 1.90 -1.58
N VAL A 234 6.41 2.19 -2.29
CA VAL A 234 6.23 1.83 -3.70
C VAL A 234 6.11 3.08 -4.53
N SER A 235 6.90 3.15 -5.58
CA SER A 235 6.86 4.21 -6.58
C SER A 235 6.59 3.59 -7.96
N MET A 236 5.65 4.16 -8.70
CA MET A 236 5.18 3.60 -9.97
C MET A 236 4.97 4.71 -11.01
N GLN A 237 5.36 4.43 -12.25
CA GLN A 237 5.02 5.25 -13.41
C GLN A 237 4.26 4.38 -14.41
N PRO A 238 3.02 4.72 -14.76
CA PRO A 238 2.23 3.98 -15.74
C PRO A 238 2.90 3.94 -17.12
N LEU A 239 2.66 2.85 -17.89
CA LEU A 239 3.12 2.67 -19.28
C LEU A 239 2.42 3.62 -20.25
#